data_100cd54f3a676b01d0786361272b140f
#
_entry.id   100cd54f3a676b01d0786361272b140f
#
_cell.length_a   1.000
_cell.length_b   1.000
_cell.length_c   1.000
_cell.angle_alpha   90.00
_cell.angle_beta   90.00
_cell.angle_gamma   90.00
#
_symmetry.space_group_name_H-M   'P 1'
#
loop_
_entity.id
_entity.type
_entity.pdbx_description
1 polymer ?
#
loop_
_entity_poly.entity_id
_entity_poly.type
_entity_poly.pdbx_seq_one_letter_code
_entity_poly.pdbx_strand_id
1 'polypeptide(L)'
;MREKWKALTKRERRLFAAAFVFLASAVLLRFVPGLRFSALLCLCATAVLFIFYLLEHFARRGYRAAAWCELALIAVLLLGFSLFTVLETMVVRGSFADESDEPVSAVIVLGAGVNGETPSLTLRTRIDAAAAYLEEHPNVPVVLSGGQGPGEAITEAECMRRALVRRGVDESRLYPEERSTSTQENLRYSRAILEELGVDPARRVAIVTSDFHLCRARLMWGGDIAAVPAHLPSALYFQCLTVNYFIREAFGLAAYFVYGG
;
A
#
# COMPACT_ATOMS: atom_id res chain seq x y z
N MET A 1 -33.78 26.66 -10.97
CA MET A 1 -32.81 26.05 -10.07
C MET A 1 -32.98 26.46 -8.61
N ARG A 2 -33.10 27.75 -8.29
CA ARG A 2 -33.29 28.24 -6.90
C ARG A 2 -34.53 27.70 -6.18
N GLU A 3 -35.66 27.52 -6.83
CA GLU A 3 -36.90 26.99 -6.21
C GLU A 3 -36.79 25.51 -5.85
N LYS A 4 -36.20 24.67 -6.74
CA LYS A 4 -35.98 23.26 -6.44
C LYS A 4 -35.02 23.06 -5.25
N TRP A 5 -34.01 23.92 -5.13
CA TRP A 5 -33.09 23.91 -3.99
C TRP A 5 -33.77 24.28 -2.66
N LYS A 6 -34.70 25.23 -2.70
CA LYS A 6 -35.49 25.62 -1.50
C LYS A 6 -36.46 24.52 -1.04
N ALA A 7 -36.89 23.65 -1.94
CA ALA A 7 -37.78 22.53 -1.63
C ALA A 7 -37.06 21.36 -0.88
N LEU A 8 -35.71 21.32 -0.88
CA LEU A 8 -34.95 20.31 -0.17
C LEU A 8 -34.88 20.60 1.34
N THR A 9 -34.87 19.54 2.16
CA THR A 9 -34.64 19.65 3.61
C THR A 9 -33.21 20.12 3.91
N LYS A 10 -32.98 20.51 5.16
CA LYS A 10 -31.62 20.82 5.64
C LYS A 10 -30.67 19.60 5.48
N ARG A 11 -31.18 18.36 5.74
CA ARG A 11 -30.40 17.11 5.60
C ARG A 11 -30.07 16.82 4.14
N GLU A 12 -31.06 16.84 3.24
CA GLU A 12 -30.84 16.67 1.79
C GLU A 12 -29.81 17.67 1.23
N ARG A 13 -29.90 18.94 1.61
CA ARG A 13 -28.93 19.96 1.18
C ARG A 13 -27.52 19.68 1.69
N ARG A 14 -27.38 19.21 2.95
CA ARG A 14 -26.07 18.85 3.52
C ARG A 14 -25.47 17.64 2.80
N LEU A 15 -26.25 16.59 2.56
CA LEU A 15 -25.81 15.39 1.83
C LEU A 15 -25.37 15.76 0.41
N PHE A 16 -26.15 16.60 -0.29
CA PHE A 16 -25.81 17.04 -1.63
C PHE A 16 -24.54 17.89 -1.67
N ALA A 17 -24.40 18.84 -0.72
CA ALA A 17 -23.21 19.67 -0.62
C ALA A 17 -21.96 18.82 -0.28
N ALA A 18 -22.08 17.89 0.64
CA ALA A 18 -20.97 16.98 0.97
C ALA A 18 -20.59 16.10 -0.24
N ALA A 19 -21.55 15.52 -0.95
CA ALA A 19 -21.30 14.74 -2.17
C ALA A 19 -20.58 15.58 -3.24
N PHE A 20 -20.97 16.84 -3.40
CA PHE A 20 -20.30 17.76 -4.33
C PHE A 20 -18.85 18.04 -3.93
N VAL A 21 -18.57 18.26 -2.64
CA VAL A 21 -17.19 18.46 -2.13
C VAL A 21 -16.33 17.21 -2.39
N PHE A 22 -16.84 16.01 -2.07
CA PHE A 22 -16.10 14.77 -2.35
C PHE A 22 -15.87 14.54 -3.84
N LEU A 23 -16.85 14.85 -4.69
CA LEU A 23 -16.70 14.75 -6.14
C LEU A 23 -15.63 15.71 -6.67
N ALA A 24 -15.64 16.98 -6.21
CA ALA A 24 -14.63 17.96 -6.57
C ALA A 24 -13.23 17.50 -6.11
N SER A 25 -13.12 16.97 -4.88
CA SER A 25 -11.89 16.39 -4.35
C SER A 25 -11.42 15.20 -5.18
N ALA A 26 -12.32 14.30 -5.59
CA ALA A 26 -11.99 13.16 -6.45
C ALA A 26 -11.39 13.61 -7.79
N VAL A 27 -11.98 14.63 -8.41
CA VAL A 27 -11.50 15.21 -9.67
C VAL A 27 -10.11 15.83 -9.48
N LEU A 28 -9.91 16.63 -8.43
CA LEU A 28 -8.62 17.28 -8.15
C LEU A 28 -7.52 16.25 -7.87
N LEU A 29 -7.79 15.30 -6.97
CA LEU A 29 -6.82 14.25 -6.58
C LEU A 29 -6.45 13.31 -7.74
N ARG A 30 -7.32 13.18 -8.76
CA ARG A 30 -7.05 12.35 -9.95
C ARG A 30 -5.82 12.82 -10.73
N PHE A 31 -5.54 14.12 -10.69
CA PHE A 31 -4.41 14.75 -11.39
C PHE A 31 -3.15 14.83 -10.53
N VAL A 32 -3.23 14.49 -9.24
CA VAL A 32 -2.05 14.48 -8.35
C VAL A 32 -1.37 13.10 -8.44
N PRO A 33 -0.09 13.02 -8.84
CA PRO A 33 0.64 11.76 -8.91
C PRO A 33 0.61 11.02 -7.57
N GLY A 34 0.35 9.71 -7.61
CA GLY A 34 0.31 8.86 -6.42
C GLY A 34 -1.00 8.89 -5.61
N LEU A 35 -1.92 9.86 -5.84
CA LEU A 35 -3.18 9.99 -5.06
C LEU A 35 -4.42 9.44 -5.79
N ARG A 36 -4.25 8.62 -6.84
CA ARG A 36 -5.36 8.02 -7.58
C ARG A 36 -6.28 7.16 -6.70
N PHE A 37 -5.71 6.48 -5.70
CA PHE A 37 -6.47 5.67 -4.77
C PHE A 37 -7.35 6.55 -3.85
N SER A 38 -6.82 7.63 -3.30
CA SER A 38 -7.61 8.61 -2.54
C SER A 38 -8.71 9.25 -3.39
N ALA A 39 -8.45 9.50 -4.69
CA ALA A 39 -9.48 9.98 -5.62
C ALA A 39 -10.63 8.96 -5.78
N LEU A 40 -10.31 7.67 -5.88
CA LEU A 40 -11.31 6.60 -5.91
C LEU A 40 -12.14 6.56 -4.62
N LEU A 41 -11.51 6.67 -3.45
CA LEU A 41 -12.23 6.71 -2.17
C LEU A 41 -13.18 7.91 -2.08
N CYS A 42 -12.77 9.09 -2.55
CA CYS A 42 -13.64 10.26 -2.63
C CYS A 42 -14.83 10.01 -3.58
N LEU A 43 -14.63 9.31 -4.69
CA LEU A 43 -15.71 8.95 -5.62
C LEU A 43 -16.68 7.96 -4.96
N CYS A 44 -16.18 6.95 -4.24
CA CYS A 44 -17.01 6.02 -3.47
C CYS A 44 -17.82 6.77 -2.39
N ALA A 45 -17.20 7.70 -1.65
CA ALA A 45 -17.89 8.52 -0.67
C ALA A 45 -18.99 9.39 -1.32
N THR A 46 -18.74 9.95 -2.51
CA THR A 46 -19.75 10.66 -3.30
C THR A 46 -20.95 9.77 -3.61
N ALA A 47 -20.71 8.54 -4.08
CA ALA A 47 -21.77 7.58 -4.39
C ALA A 47 -22.59 7.22 -3.15
N VAL A 48 -21.94 6.95 -2.02
CA VAL A 48 -22.60 6.64 -0.74
C VAL A 48 -23.47 7.81 -0.27
N LEU A 49 -22.95 9.04 -0.29
CA LEU A 49 -23.71 10.24 0.10
C LEU A 49 -24.91 10.49 -0.83
N PHE A 50 -24.76 10.20 -2.13
CA PHE A 50 -25.84 10.31 -3.09
C PHE A 50 -26.93 9.23 -2.85
N ILE A 51 -26.54 8.00 -2.48
CA ILE A 51 -27.48 6.96 -2.06
C ILE A 51 -28.27 7.41 -0.81
N PHE A 52 -27.59 7.96 0.20
CA PHE A 52 -28.28 8.51 1.38
C PHE A 52 -29.25 9.63 1.00
N TYR A 53 -28.87 10.51 0.09
CA TYR A 53 -29.76 11.54 -0.43
C TYR A 53 -31.01 10.94 -1.08
N LEU A 54 -30.86 9.91 -1.91
CA LEU A 54 -31.99 9.23 -2.56
C LEU A 54 -32.89 8.53 -1.53
N LEU A 55 -32.32 7.82 -0.56
CA LEU A 55 -33.07 7.12 0.49
C LEU A 55 -33.88 8.11 1.33
N GLU A 56 -33.30 9.23 1.76
CA GLU A 56 -34.01 10.30 2.45
C GLU A 56 -35.16 10.85 1.61
N HIS A 57 -34.92 11.10 0.32
CA HIS A 57 -35.93 11.63 -0.60
C HIS A 57 -37.13 10.68 -0.76
N PHE A 58 -36.87 9.37 -0.88
CA PHE A 58 -37.95 8.36 -0.99
C PHE A 58 -38.65 8.12 0.34
N ALA A 59 -37.96 8.12 1.46
CA ALA A 59 -38.55 8.00 2.79
C ALA A 59 -39.57 9.13 3.04
N ARG A 60 -39.26 10.36 2.65
CA ARG A 60 -40.15 11.51 2.73
C ARG A 60 -41.44 11.37 1.86
N ARG A 61 -41.35 10.60 0.80
CA ARG A 61 -42.51 10.29 -0.06
C ARG A 61 -43.38 9.15 0.49
N GLY A 62 -43.08 8.65 1.69
CA GLY A 62 -43.83 7.60 2.36
C GLY A 62 -43.37 6.17 2.06
N TYR A 63 -42.23 5.98 1.33
CA TYR A 63 -41.69 4.66 1.08
C TYR A 63 -40.96 4.14 2.32
N ARG A 64 -41.64 3.36 3.17
CA ARG A 64 -41.09 2.79 4.42
C ARG A 64 -39.83 1.95 4.17
N ALA A 65 -39.75 1.25 3.04
CA ALA A 65 -38.58 0.47 2.67
C ALA A 65 -37.29 1.31 2.59
N ALA A 66 -37.38 2.59 2.20
CA ALA A 66 -36.22 3.47 2.12
C ALA A 66 -35.53 3.69 3.49
N ALA A 67 -36.35 3.79 4.57
CA ALA A 67 -35.80 3.91 5.93
C ALA A 67 -35.08 2.63 6.39
N TRP A 68 -35.62 1.46 6.07
CA TRP A 68 -34.94 0.19 6.36
C TRP A 68 -33.65 0.01 5.55
N CYS A 69 -33.68 0.39 4.27
CA CYS A 69 -32.46 0.39 3.43
C CYS A 69 -31.39 1.35 3.99
N GLU A 70 -31.77 2.50 4.50
CA GLU A 70 -30.85 3.44 5.15
C GLU A 70 -30.20 2.83 6.39
N LEU A 71 -30.98 2.21 7.28
CA LEU A 71 -30.45 1.52 8.47
C LEU A 71 -29.53 0.36 8.09
N ALA A 72 -29.89 -0.44 7.09
CA ALA A 72 -29.05 -1.52 6.59
C ALA A 72 -27.72 -0.98 6.01
N LEU A 73 -27.77 0.09 5.23
CA LEU A 73 -26.58 0.73 4.69
C LEU A 73 -25.67 1.27 5.82
N ILE A 74 -26.25 1.91 6.83
CA ILE A 74 -25.47 2.37 8.00
C ILE A 74 -24.82 1.18 8.70
N ALA A 75 -25.52 0.09 8.93
CA ALA A 75 -24.98 -1.11 9.59
C ALA A 75 -23.80 -1.70 8.78
N VAL A 76 -23.93 -1.80 7.44
CA VAL A 76 -22.88 -2.29 6.55
C VAL A 76 -21.67 -1.36 6.60
N LEU A 77 -21.87 -0.03 6.57
CA LEU A 77 -20.77 0.93 6.64
C LEU A 77 -20.05 0.90 7.99
N LEU A 78 -20.78 0.75 9.11
CA LEU A 78 -20.19 0.60 10.43
C LEU A 78 -19.37 -0.68 10.54
N LEU A 79 -19.86 -1.81 10.04
CA LEU A 79 -19.14 -3.07 10.00
C LEU A 79 -17.86 -2.94 9.14
N GLY A 80 -17.98 -2.37 7.93
CA GLY A 80 -16.86 -2.14 7.04
C GLY A 80 -15.80 -1.21 7.66
N PHE A 81 -16.23 -0.14 8.33
CA PHE A 81 -15.34 0.78 9.03
C PHE A 81 -14.64 0.10 10.22
N SER A 82 -15.37 -0.73 10.99
CA SER A 82 -14.77 -1.50 12.09
C SER A 82 -13.69 -2.47 11.58
N LEU A 83 -14.00 -3.22 10.51
CA LEU A 83 -13.02 -4.11 9.87
C LEU A 83 -11.81 -3.33 9.35
N PHE A 84 -12.05 -2.23 8.64
CA PHE A 84 -10.98 -1.35 8.16
C PHE A 84 -10.09 -0.87 9.32
N THR A 85 -10.68 -0.45 10.45
CA THR A 85 -9.91 0.02 11.61
C THR A 85 -9.01 -1.07 12.19
N VAL A 86 -9.48 -2.32 12.22
CA VAL A 86 -8.66 -3.47 12.65
C VAL A 86 -7.48 -3.66 11.71
N LEU A 87 -7.74 -3.72 10.39
CA LEU A 87 -6.69 -3.93 9.39
C LEU A 87 -5.68 -2.77 9.37
N GLU A 88 -6.15 -1.53 9.44
CA GLU A 88 -5.28 -0.35 9.50
C GLU A 88 -4.42 -0.36 10.77
N THR A 89 -4.98 -0.78 11.91
CA THR A 89 -4.21 -0.94 13.15
C THR A 89 -3.09 -1.98 12.98
N MET A 90 -3.33 -3.07 12.25
CA MET A 90 -2.29 -4.06 11.94
C MET A 90 -1.19 -3.46 11.07
N VAL A 91 -1.54 -2.71 10.01
CA VAL A 91 -0.58 -2.02 9.14
C VAL A 91 0.26 -1.04 9.95
N VAL A 92 -0.39 -0.16 10.72
CA VAL A 92 0.29 0.86 11.54
C VAL A 92 1.20 0.23 12.59
N ARG A 93 0.75 -0.81 13.29
CA ARG A 93 1.62 -1.52 14.25
C ARG A 93 2.82 -2.18 13.57
N GLY A 94 2.60 -2.78 12.39
CA GLY A 94 3.68 -3.40 11.62
C GLY A 94 4.70 -2.39 11.09
N SER A 95 4.30 -1.14 10.85
CA SER A 95 5.20 -0.08 10.36
C SER A 95 6.20 0.44 11.39
N PHE A 96 5.92 0.23 12.69
CA PHE A 96 6.85 0.56 13.77
C PHE A 96 7.86 -0.56 14.07
N ALA A 97 7.74 -1.71 13.41
CA ALA A 97 8.75 -2.75 13.53
C ALA A 97 10.03 -2.27 12.83
N ASP A 98 11.06 -2.11 13.60
CA ASP A 98 12.44 -1.88 13.15
C ASP A 98 13.31 -2.89 13.91
N GLU A 99 13.81 -3.86 13.20
CA GLU A 99 14.60 -4.98 13.72
C GLU A 99 15.94 -5.06 12.96
N SER A 100 16.43 -3.90 12.51
CA SER A 100 17.64 -3.77 11.71
C SER A 100 18.89 -4.26 12.43
N ASP A 101 18.94 -4.19 13.77
CA ASP A 101 20.07 -4.64 14.59
C ASP A 101 20.11 -6.17 14.79
N GLU A 102 19.09 -6.90 14.36
CA GLU A 102 19.00 -8.34 14.59
C GLU A 102 19.87 -9.12 13.58
N PRO A 103 20.59 -10.18 14.02
CA PRO A 103 21.40 -10.99 13.13
C PRO A 103 20.53 -11.75 12.12
N VAL A 104 20.94 -11.71 10.86
CA VAL A 104 20.21 -12.31 9.73
C VAL A 104 21.11 -13.20 8.88
N SER A 105 20.50 -14.17 8.19
CA SER A 105 21.19 -15.07 7.26
C SER A 105 21.22 -14.55 5.82
N ALA A 106 20.30 -13.67 5.46
CA ALA A 106 20.19 -13.05 4.14
C ALA A 106 19.36 -11.77 4.21
N VAL A 107 19.42 -10.97 3.14
CA VAL A 107 18.60 -9.77 2.94
C VAL A 107 17.74 -9.95 1.69
N ILE A 108 16.48 -9.57 1.77
CA ILE A 108 15.56 -9.47 0.62
C ILE A 108 15.14 -8.01 0.48
N VAL A 109 15.39 -7.41 -0.67
CA VAL A 109 14.93 -6.05 -0.98
C VAL A 109 13.77 -6.14 -1.96
N LEU A 110 12.58 -5.71 -1.54
CA LEU A 110 11.38 -5.78 -2.38
C LEU A 110 11.28 -4.60 -3.32
N GLY A 111 10.95 -4.86 -4.56
CA GLY A 111 10.70 -3.88 -5.60
C GLY A 111 9.43 -3.04 -5.37
N ALA A 112 9.34 -1.88 -6.03
CA ALA A 112 8.24 -0.91 -5.86
C ALA A 112 7.95 -0.04 -7.09
N GLY A 113 8.52 -0.38 -8.24
CA GLY A 113 8.30 0.29 -9.51
C GLY A 113 9.44 1.17 -10.00
N VAL A 114 9.55 1.25 -11.31
CA VAL A 114 10.58 2.00 -12.05
C VAL A 114 9.90 2.95 -13.04
N ASN A 115 10.45 4.14 -13.22
CA ASN A 115 10.01 5.09 -14.25
C ASN A 115 11.04 5.09 -15.39
N GLY A 116 10.76 4.34 -16.46
CA GLY A 116 11.77 4.04 -17.49
C GLY A 116 12.91 3.22 -16.87
N GLU A 117 14.09 3.83 -16.67
CA GLU A 117 15.24 3.21 -15.96
C GLU A 117 15.52 3.82 -14.57
N THR A 118 14.69 4.79 -14.15
CA THR A 118 14.91 5.52 -12.89
C THR A 118 14.00 4.94 -11.79
N PRO A 119 14.49 4.65 -10.59
CA PRO A 119 13.65 4.14 -9.52
C PRO A 119 12.53 5.13 -9.17
N SER A 120 11.32 4.63 -8.94
CA SER A 120 10.25 5.42 -8.34
C SER A 120 10.67 5.96 -6.98
N LEU A 121 9.94 6.94 -6.44
CA LEU A 121 10.25 7.46 -5.10
C LEU A 121 10.30 6.34 -4.06
N THR A 122 9.30 5.46 -4.07
CA THR A 122 9.20 4.33 -3.12
C THR A 122 10.36 3.35 -3.30
N LEU A 123 10.75 3.02 -4.54
CA LEU A 123 11.88 2.15 -4.79
C LEU A 123 13.20 2.80 -4.35
N ARG A 124 13.33 4.11 -4.55
CA ARG A 124 14.52 4.87 -4.11
C ARG A 124 14.69 4.79 -2.60
N THR A 125 13.62 5.01 -1.81
CA THR A 125 13.73 4.92 -0.35
C THR A 125 14.09 3.51 0.12
N ARG A 126 13.62 2.46 -0.57
CA ARG A 126 14.04 1.07 -0.28
C ARG A 126 15.51 0.83 -0.61
N ILE A 127 15.98 1.34 -1.73
CA ILE A 127 17.42 1.27 -2.11
C ILE A 127 18.29 2.01 -1.08
N ASP A 128 17.84 3.18 -0.60
CA ASP A 128 18.58 3.96 0.38
C ASP A 128 18.63 3.23 1.74
N ALA A 129 17.51 2.67 2.21
CA ALA A 129 17.47 1.85 3.41
C ALA A 129 18.32 0.56 3.27
N ALA A 130 18.23 -0.11 2.11
CA ALA A 130 19.05 -1.30 1.83
C ALA A 130 20.54 -0.98 1.85
N ALA A 131 20.97 0.12 1.21
CA ALA A 131 22.36 0.51 1.20
C ALA A 131 22.92 0.75 2.61
N ALA A 132 22.18 1.50 3.45
CA ALA A 132 22.55 1.74 4.85
C ALA A 132 22.62 0.41 5.65
N TYR A 133 21.61 -0.45 5.51
CA TYR A 133 21.60 -1.75 6.18
C TYR A 133 22.77 -2.65 5.77
N LEU A 134 23.13 -2.64 4.47
CA LEU A 134 24.20 -3.49 3.92
C LEU A 134 25.61 -3.02 4.27
N GLU A 135 25.80 -1.76 4.67
CA GLU A 135 27.07 -1.25 5.23
C GLU A 135 27.38 -1.92 6.58
N GLU A 136 26.36 -2.15 7.39
CA GLU A 136 26.47 -2.82 8.70
C GLU A 136 26.50 -4.35 8.58
N HIS A 137 26.02 -4.89 7.45
CA HIS A 137 25.94 -6.32 7.17
C HIS A 137 26.74 -6.72 5.91
N PRO A 138 28.08 -6.59 5.89
CA PRO A 138 28.89 -6.73 4.68
C PRO A 138 28.96 -8.14 4.11
N ASN A 139 28.63 -9.19 4.88
CA ASN A 139 28.86 -10.59 4.52
C ASN A 139 27.60 -11.40 4.18
N VAL A 140 26.41 -10.80 4.21
CA VAL A 140 25.17 -11.53 3.93
C VAL A 140 24.78 -11.47 2.45
N PRO A 141 24.23 -12.55 1.84
CA PRO A 141 23.70 -12.50 0.48
C PRO A 141 22.42 -11.65 0.43
N VAL A 142 22.20 -11.02 -0.73
CA VAL A 142 21.12 -10.05 -0.93
C VAL A 142 20.28 -10.44 -2.15
N VAL A 143 19.03 -10.79 -1.98
CA VAL A 143 18.10 -11.01 -3.08
C VAL A 143 17.42 -9.67 -3.39
N LEU A 144 17.52 -9.23 -4.63
CA LEU A 144 16.84 -8.05 -5.16
C LEU A 144 15.64 -8.54 -5.96
N SER A 145 14.42 -8.42 -5.40
CA SER A 145 13.26 -9.05 -5.99
C SER A 145 12.27 -8.03 -6.56
N GLY A 146 12.02 -8.14 -7.86
CA GLY A 146 11.06 -7.33 -8.58
C GLY A 146 11.23 -7.45 -10.10
N GLY A 147 10.18 -7.91 -10.77
CA GLY A 147 10.14 -8.04 -12.22
C GLY A 147 9.96 -6.71 -12.94
N GLN A 148 9.48 -6.76 -14.18
CA GLN A 148 9.27 -5.60 -15.02
C GLN A 148 7.77 -5.28 -15.11
N GLY A 149 7.39 -4.12 -14.61
CA GLY A 149 6.01 -3.62 -14.67
C GLY A 149 5.69 -2.90 -15.99
N PRO A 150 4.41 -2.62 -16.25
CA PRO A 150 3.99 -1.88 -17.43
C PRO A 150 4.61 -0.46 -17.48
N GLY A 151 5.29 -0.15 -18.59
CA GLY A 151 5.94 1.15 -18.81
C GLY A 151 7.35 1.27 -18.21
N GLU A 152 7.89 0.19 -17.64
CA GLU A 152 9.27 0.11 -17.19
C GLU A 152 10.18 -0.35 -18.32
N ALA A 153 11.37 0.23 -18.43
CA ALA A 153 12.36 -0.14 -19.44
C ALA A 153 13.32 -1.26 -18.98
N ILE A 154 13.43 -1.43 -17.66
CA ILE A 154 14.22 -2.46 -16.98
C ILE A 154 13.42 -3.04 -15.83
N THR A 155 13.83 -4.20 -15.30
CA THR A 155 13.24 -4.81 -14.10
C THR A 155 13.54 -3.98 -12.85
N GLU A 156 12.68 -4.08 -11.84
CA GLU A 156 12.92 -3.43 -10.56
C GLU A 156 14.20 -3.97 -9.90
N ALA A 157 14.45 -5.29 -10.03
CA ALA A 157 15.66 -5.94 -9.52
C ALA A 157 16.93 -5.38 -10.17
N GLU A 158 16.95 -5.22 -11.50
CA GLU A 158 18.08 -4.64 -12.21
C GLU A 158 18.28 -3.16 -11.83
N CYS A 159 17.21 -2.39 -11.67
CA CYS A 159 17.28 -1.02 -11.20
C CYS A 159 17.93 -0.93 -9.80
N MET A 160 17.53 -1.82 -8.87
CA MET A 160 18.12 -1.93 -7.54
C MET A 160 19.59 -2.32 -7.60
N ARG A 161 19.95 -3.35 -8.39
CA ARG A 161 21.33 -3.79 -8.56
C ARG A 161 22.25 -2.64 -9.02
N ARG A 162 21.89 -1.96 -10.11
CA ARG A 162 22.67 -0.80 -10.61
C ARG A 162 22.81 0.29 -9.55
N ALA A 163 21.78 0.54 -8.78
CA ALA A 163 21.79 1.58 -7.77
C ALA A 163 22.66 1.23 -6.55
N LEU A 164 22.63 -0.03 -6.10
CA LEU A 164 23.42 -0.50 -4.96
C LEU A 164 24.91 -0.63 -5.33
N VAL A 165 25.23 -1.14 -6.52
CA VAL A 165 26.63 -1.17 -7.03
C VAL A 165 27.24 0.24 -7.10
N ARG A 166 26.47 1.24 -7.59
CA ARG A 166 26.94 2.64 -7.59
C ARG A 166 27.18 3.20 -6.18
N ARG A 167 26.59 2.61 -5.15
CA ARG A 167 26.81 2.96 -3.73
C ARG A 167 27.93 2.16 -3.07
N GLY A 168 28.62 1.31 -3.84
CA GLY A 168 29.77 0.53 -3.35
C GLY A 168 29.43 -0.83 -2.76
N VAL A 169 28.17 -1.30 -2.89
CA VAL A 169 27.81 -2.68 -2.51
C VAL A 169 28.47 -3.65 -3.50
N ASP A 170 29.13 -4.67 -2.98
CA ASP A 170 29.77 -5.71 -3.79
C ASP A 170 28.74 -6.47 -4.62
N GLU A 171 28.88 -6.43 -5.93
CA GLU A 171 27.96 -7.05 -6.89
C GLU A 171 27.88 -8.57 -6.72
N SER A 172 28.94 -9.22 -6.27
CA SER A 172 28.99 -10.67 -6.05
C SER A 172 28.01 -11.18 -5.00
N ARG A 173 27.48 -10.27 -4.16
CA ARG A 173 26.46 -10.57 -3.13
C ARG A 173 25.04 -10.36 -3.61
N LEU A 174 24.83 -9.72 -4.77
CA LEU A 174 23.53 -9.28 -5.26
C LEU A 174 22.94 -10.33 -6.21
N TYR A 175 21.81 -10.89 -5.85
CA TYR A 175 21.11 -11.94 -6.60
C TYR A 175 19.78 -11.36 -7.11
N PRO A 176 19.69 -10.92 -8.38
CA PRO A 176 18.46 -10.34 -8.91
C PRO A 176 17.40 -11.43 -9.18
N GLU A 177 16.20 -11.21 -8.72
CA GLU A 177 14.98 -11.94 -9.05
C GLU A 177 14.11 -11.03 -9.93
N GLU A 178 13.92 -11.38 -11.20
CA GLU A 178 13.38 -10.51 -12.24
C GLU A 178 12.05 -10.98 -12.82
N ARG A 179 11.47 -12.07 -12.30
CA ARG A 179 10.29 -12.74 -12.89
C ARG A 179 8.99 -12.39 -12.19
N SER A 180 9.05 -11.93 -10.95
CA SER A 180 7.89 -11.68 -10.11
C SER A 180 7.02 -10.53 -10.63
N THR A 181 5.71 -10.71 -10.49
CA THR A 181 4.67 -9.72 -10.86
C THR A 181 3.80 -9.33 -9.67
N SER A 182 4.03 -9.92 -8.52
CA SER A 182 3.30 -9.68 -7.28
C SER A 182 4.22 -9.84 -6.06
N THR A 183 3.80 -9.28 -4.91
CA THR A 183 4.55 -9.42 -3.66
C THR A 183 4.70 -10.89 -3.23
N GLN A 184 3.69 -11.70 -3.47
CA GLN A 184 3.73 -13.13 -3.18
C GLN A 184 4.80 -13.83 -4.02
N GLU A 185 4.87 -13.51 -5.31
CA GLU A 185 5.89 -14.04 -6.20
C GLU A 185 7.28 -13.53 -5.82
N ASN A 186 7.41 -12.24 -5.46
CA ASN A 186 8.66 -11.68 -4.94
C ASN A 186 9.22 -12.57 -3.82
N LEU A 187 8.41 -12.82 -2.79
CA LEU A 187 8.83 -13.60 -1.63
C LEU A 187 9.05 -15.08 -1.95
N ARG A 188 8.19 -15.68 -2.77
CA ARG A 188 8.31 -17.09 -3.20
C ARG A 188 9.58 -17.33 -4.00
N TYR A 189 9.88 -16.46 -4.98
CA TYR A 189 11.08 -16.63 -5.82
C TYR A 189 12.34 -16.24 -5.06
N SER A 190 12.27 -15.26 -4.16
CA SER A 190 13.39 -14.96 -3.26
C SER A 190 13.73 -16.17 -2.37
N ARG A 191 12.73 -16.87 -1.85
CA ARG A 191 12.95 -18.09 -1.06
C ARG A 191 13.68 -19.16 -1.88
N ALA A 192 13.27 -19.40 -3.12
CA ALA A 192 13.91 -20.36 -4.01
C ALA A 192 15.39 -20.00 -4.27
N ILE A 193 15.69 -18.73 -4.51
CA ILE A 193 17.08 -18.26 -4.68
C ILE A 193 17.90 -18.49 -3.40
N LEU A 194 17.34 -18.22 -2.22
CA LEU A 194 18.05 -18.47 -0.95
C LEU A 194 18.34 -19.95 -0.75
N GLU A 195 17.40 -20.84 -1.10
CA GLU A 195 17.60 -22.30 -1.06
C GLU A 195 18.72 -22.74 -2.04
N GLU A 196 18.77 -22.21 -3.26
CA GLU A 196 19.82 -22.46 -4.24
C GLU A 196 21.20 -22.00 -3.74
N LEU A 197 21.25 -20.92 -2.95
CA LEU A 197 22.46 -20.42 -2.32
C LEU A 197 22.88 -21.21 -1.06
N GLY A 198 22.11 -22.22 -0.66
CA GLY A 198 22.34 -22.97 0.57
C GLY A 198 21.99 -22.20 1.85
N VAL A 199 21.26 -21.12 1.74
CA VAL A 199 20.75 -20.37 2.89
C VAL A 199 19.39 -20.97 3.29
N ASP A 200 19.27 -21.41 4.53
CA ASP A 200 18.01 -21.94 5.06
C ASP A 200 16.99 -20.79 5.23
N PRO A 201 15.87 -20.77 4.45
CA PRO A 201 14.86 -19.72 4.55
C PRO A 201 14.05 -19.76 5.86
N ALA A 202 14.19 -20.81 6.67
CA ALA A 202 13.59 -20.87 8.01
C ALA A 202 14.39 -20.03 9.03
N ARG A 203 15.64 -19.70 8.72
CA ARG A 203 16.41 -18.74 9.52
C ARG A 203 15.89 -17.34 9.28
N ARG A 204 16.13 -16.47 10.27
CA ARG A 204 15.75 -15.04 10.18
C ARG A 204 16.39 -14.39 8.95
N VAL A 205 15.58 -13.74 8.12
CA VAL A 205 15.99 -12.96 6.97
C VAL A 205 15.57 -11.50 7.16
N ALA A 206 16.40 -10.55 6.72
CA ALA A 206 15.98 -9.16 6.68
C ALA A 206 15.08 -8.91 5.45
N ILE A 207 13.95 -8.25 5.65
CA ILE A 207 13.11 -7.77 4.55
C ILE A 207 13.11 -6.24 4.54
N VAL A 208 13.77 -5.69 3.52
CA VAL A 208 13.78 -4.24 3.25
C VAL A 208 12.59 -3.90 2.38
N THR A 209 11.65 -3.15 2.94
CA THR A 209 10.48 -2.66 2.21
C THR A 209 9.95 -1.38 2.85
N SER A 210 8.95 -0.74 2.23
CA SER A 210 8.33 0.44 2.82
C SER A 210 7.65 0.10 4.14
N ASP A 211 7.72 1.01 5.11
CA ASP A 211 7.14 0.87 6.44
C ASP A 211 5.66 0.41 6.42
N PHE A 212 4.82 1.05 5.60
CA PHE A 212 3.42 0.67 5.41
C PHE A 212 3.23 -0.75 4.85
N HIS A 213 4.24 -1.34 4.20
CA HIS A 213 4.17 -2.66 3.57
C HIS A 213 4.68 -3.81 4.45
N LEU A 214 5.42 -3.52 5.52
CA LEU A 214 6.06 -4.52 6.40
C LEU A 214 5.10 -5.54 6.96
N CYS A 215 3.92 -5.11 7.43
CA CYS A 215 2.92 -6.02 7.98
C CYS A 215 2.53 -7.11 6.98
N ARG A 216 2.24 -6.75 5.73
CA ARG A 216 1.84 -7.69 4.68
C ARG A 216 3.01 -8.56 4.21
N ALA A 217 4.20 -7.99 4.09
CA ALA A 217 5.40 -8.75 3.74
C ALA A 217 5.71 -9.83 4.80
N ARG A 218 5.61 -9.50 6.10
CA ARG A 218 5.78 -10.46 7.20
C ARG A 218 4.75 -11.59 7.14
N LEU A 219 3.48 -11.27 6.93
CA LEU A 219 2.41 -12.28 6.83
C LEU A 219 2.62 -13.21 5.63
N MET A 220 3.01 -12.66 4.47
CA MET A 220 3.26 -13.45 3.27
C MET A 220 4.52 -14.29 3.35
N TRP A 221 5.56 -13.83 4.05
CA TRP A 221 6.77 -14.62 4.26
C TRP A 221 6.48 -15.84 5.13
N GLY A 222 5.68 -15.70 6.18
CA GLY A 222 5.26 -16.78 7.07
C GLY A 222 6.38 -17.37 7.93
N GLY A 223 7.55 -16.74 7.95
CA GLY A 223 8.73 -17.14 8.73
C GLY A 223 9.24 -16.02 9.62
N ASP A 224 10.38 -16.24 10.26
CA ASP A 224 11.04 -15.23 11.08
C ASP A 224 11.73 -14.18 10.19
N ILE A 225 11.41 -12.90 10.41
CA ILE A 225 12.01 -11.78 9.67
C ILE A 225 12.56 -10.71 10.61
N ALA A 226 13.63 -10.06 10.17
CA ALA A 226 14.05 -8.76 10.64
C ALA A 226 13.44 -7.69 9.71
N ALA A 227 12.59 -6.85 10.26
CA ALA A 227 11.95 -5.77 9.51
C ALA A 227 12.92 -4.60 9.32
N VAL A 228 13.16 -4.19 8.09
CA VAL A 228 13.99 -3.02 7.76
C VAL A 228 13.12 -2.00 7.02
N PRO A 229 12.58 -0.99 7.73
CA PRO A 229 11.65 -0.04 7.18
C PRO A 229 12.32 0.99 6.26
N ALA A 230 11.72 1.22 5.09
CA ALA A 230 12.06 2.34 4.22
C ALA A 230 10.98 3.42 4.33
N HIS A 231 11.33 4.58 4.88
CA HIS A 231 10.42 5.69 5.10
C HIS A 231 10.41 6.68 3.93
N LEU A 232 9.24 7.23 3.62
CA LEU A 232 9.12 8.37 2.71
C LEU A 232 9.65 9.65 3.37
N PRO A 233 10.13 10.64 2.58
CA PRO A 233 10.56 11.92 3.12
C PRO A 233 9.46 12.65 3.89
N SER A 234 9.83 13.44 4.90
CA SER A 234 8.90 14.11 5.82
C SER A 234 8.18 15.35 5.28
N ALA A 235 8.47 15.80 4.04
CA ALA A 235 7.79 16.95 3.45
C ALA A 235 6.28 16.71 3.28
N LEU A 236 5.46 17.75 3.40
CA LEU A 236 3.99 17.68 3.44
C LEU A 236 3.37 16.84 2.31
N TYR A 237 3.87 16.99 1.08
CA TYR A 237 3.40 16.20 -0.06
C TYR A 237 3.59 14.70 0.17
N PHE A 238 4.75 14.29 0.69
CA PHE A 238 5.04 12.89 0.96
C PHE A 238 4.25 12.35 2.16
N GLN A 239 3.89 13.19 3.14
CA GLN A 239 2.97 12.79 4.20
C GLN A 239 1.59 12.45 3.64
N CYS A 240 1.06 13.21 2.68
CA CYS A 240 -0.19 12.88 1.99
C CYS A 240 -0.09 11.54 1.24
N LEU A 241 1.06 11.26 0.60
CA LEU A 241 1.32 9.97 -0.04
C LEU A 241 1.41 8.83 0.98
N THR A 242 2.09 9.06 2.11
CA THR A 242 2.20 8.09 3.20
C THR A 242 0.81 7.67 3.68
N VAL A 243 -0.06 8.62 4.03
CA VAL A 243 -1.45 8.34 4.44
C VAL A 243 -2.19 7.54 3.37
N ASN A 244 -2.07 7.93 2.09
CA ASN A 244 -2.69 7.22 0.97
C ASN A 244 -2.19 5.76 0.87
N TYR A 245 -0.90 5.51 1.10
CA TYR A 245 -0.33 4.16 1.06
C TYR A 245 -0.76 3.31 2.25
N PHE A 246 -0.78 3.86 3.47
CA PHE A 246 -1.28 3.16 4.64
C PHE A 246 -2.73 2.70 4.45
N ILE A 247 -3.63 3.60 4.08
CA ILE A 247 -5.02 3.26 3.79
C ILE A 247 -5.11 2.16 2.71
N ARG A 248 -4.32 2.27 1.64
CA ARG A 248 -4.29 1.26 0.57
C ARG A 248 -3.82 -0.11 1.06
N GLU A 249 -2.86 -0.16 1.98
CA GLU A 249 -2.36 -1.41 2.53
C GLU A 249 -3.38 -2.14 3.40
N ALA A 250 -4.27 -1.44 4.11
CA ALA A 250 -5.38 -2.09 4.81
C ALA A 250 -6.29 -2.86 3.83
N PHE A 251 -6.57 -2.29 2.65
CA PHE A 251 -7.28 -3.01 1.58
C PHE A 251 -6.45 -4.16 1.00
N GLY A 252 -5.13 -3.99 0.89
CA GLY A 252 -4.20 -5.06 0.50
C GLY A 252 -4.22 -6.23 1.49
N LEU A 253 -4.27 -5.96 2.79
CA LEU A 253 -4.45 -6.99 3.82
C LEU A 253 -5.81 -7.67 3.74
N ALA A 254 -6.90 -6.93 3.49
CA ALA A 254 -8.21 -7.51 3.29
C ALA A 254 -8.19 -8.50 2.11
N ALA A 255 -7.59 -8.11 0.99
CA ALA A 255 -7.43 -8.98 -0.17
C ALA A 255 -6.60 -10.23 0.15
N TYR A 256 -5.51 -10.08 0.90
CA TYR A 256 -4.70 -11.21 1.36
C TYR A 256 -5.51 -12.23 2.17
N PHE A 257 -6.32 -11.78 3.14
CA PHE A 257 -7.14 -12.67 3.96
C PHE A 257 -8.29 -13.33 3.21
N VAL A 258 -8.81 -12.70 2.15
CA VAL A 258 -9.93 -13.24 1.36
C VAL A 258 -9.45 -14.20 0.27
N TYR A 259 -8.35 -13.88 -0.40
CA TYR A 259 -7.90 -14.61 -1.59
C TYR A 259 -6.65 -15.48 -1.36
N GLY A 260 -6.04 -15.41 -0.19
CA GLY A 260 -4.88 -16.21 0.18
C GLY A 260 -3.57 -15.69 -0.40
N GLY A 261 -3.49 -14.42 -0.71
CA GLY A 261 -2.26 -13.78 -1.18
C GLY A 261 -1.93 -14.08 -2.62
#